data_8051731f0db3480f3a3581085e626146
#
_entry.id   8051731f0db3480f3a3581085e626146
#
_cell.length_a   1.000
_cell.length_b   1.000
_cell.length_c   1.000
_cell.angle_alpha   90.00
_cell.angle_beta   90.00
_cell.angle_gamma   90.00
#
_symmetry.space_group_name_H-M   'P 1'
#
loop_
_entity.id
_entity.type
_entity.pdbx_description
1 polymer ?
#
loop_
_entity_poly.entity_id
_entity_poly.type
_entity_poly.pdbx_seq_one_letter_code
_entity_poly.pdbx_strand_id
1 'polypeptide(L)'
;MRLGQPPEKSLLDPIETASRDEITALQTRRMADTLQRTYDNVPAIQAKFDAEGVHPADFRSLADLARFPFTAKADLRANYPFGLLAVPRSQLARVHASSGTTGKATVVGYTRNDLDMWSEVVARTIRAAGGRRGMMAHNAYGYGLFTGALGYHYGAERIGCAVVPISGGMTERQVQLICDFEPDILMATPSYALCLVDEFRARGLDPRRSSLKIGSFGAEPWTNAMRDELEAAFDLDALDSYGLSEVIGPGVAGECVETKDGLHIWEDHFYPEIIDPKTGAVKPDGEFGELVLTSLTKEALPVIRYRTGDLTRLLPGTARSMRRIEKISGRTDDMMIVRGVNVFPTQIEELLLHVPALSGHYQIVLSREGRLDQLEVQVEARSSAELNEARAHGADELAHEIKSTIGVSALVTVLAPAEIERSAGKAKRVIDRRPKT
;
A
#
# COMPACT_ATOMS: atom_id res chain seq x y z
N MET A 1 -21.71 0.61 -14.31
CA MET A 1 -20.29 0.38 -13.97
C MET A 1 -19.49 0.57 -15.26
N ARG A 2 -18.83 1.69 -15.43
CA ARG A 2 -17.91 1.90 -16.56
C ARG A 2 -16.65 1.12 -16.23
N LEU A 3 -16.43 -0.01 -16.89
CA LEU A 3 -15.11 -0.65 -16.88
C LEU A 3 -14.16 0.29 -17.62
N GLY A 4 -13.11 0.74 -16.96
CA GLY A 4 -12.03 1.50 -17.62
C GLY A 4 -11.54 0.73 -18.83
N GLN A 5 -11.03 1.44 -19.84
CA GLN A 5 -10.51 0.79 -21.02
C GLN A 5 -9.19 0.08 -20.64
N PRO A 6 -9.11 -1.26 -20.81
CA PRO A 6 -7.86 -1.98 -20.61
C PRO A 6 -6.78 -1.46 -21.57
N PRO A 7 -5.50 -1.56 -21.18
CA PRO A 7 -4.41 -1.24 -22.11
C PRO A 7 -4.46 -2.16 -23.34
N GLU A 8 -4.11 -1.62 -24.49
CA GLU A 8 -3.91 -2.45 -25.68
C GLU A 8 -2.81 -3.48 -25.40
N LYS A 9 -3.01 -4.72 -25.85
CA LYS A 9 -2.02 -5.80 -25.66
C LYS A 9 -0.63 -5.48 -26.19
N SER A 10 -0.56 -4.66 -27.24
CA SER A 10 0.69 -4.15 -27.84
C SER A 10 1.49 -3.23 -26.91
N LEU A 11 0.86 -2.68 -25.88
CA LEU A 11 1.49 -1.80 -24.89
C LEU A 11 1.98 -2.55 -23.64
N LEU A 12 1.65 -3.83 -23.51
CA LEU A 12 2.15 -4.66 -22.42
C LEU A 12 3.60 -5.05 -22.66
N ASP A 13 4.38 -5.06 -21.58
CA ASP A 13 5.72 -5.64 -21.66
C ASP A 13 5.62 -7.15 -21.91
N PRO A 14 6.49 -7.76 -22.71
CA PRO A 14 6.42 -9.19 -23.01
C PRO A 14 6.35 -10.09 -21.77
N ILE A 15 6.99 -9.67 -20.68
CA ILE A 15 7.00 -10.41 -19.42
C ILE A 15 5.63 -10.45 -18.72
N GLU A 16 4.75 -9.48 -18.97
CA GLU A 16 3.40 -9.44 -18.41
C GLU A 16 2.49 -10.56 -18.93
N THR A 17 2.87 -11.15 -20.09
CA THR A 17 2.15 -12.24 -20.75
C THR A 17 2.98 -13.51 -20.91
N ALA A 18 4.21 -13.52 -20.36
CA ALA A 18 5.11 -14.67 -20.42
C ALA A 18 4.55 -15.88 -19.65
N SER A 19 4.97 -17.07 -20.01
CA SER A 19 4.61 -18.30 -19.30
C SER A 19 5.19 -18.30 -17.86
N ARG A 20 4.62 -19.11 -17.00
CA ARG A 20 5.15 -19.30 -15.64
C ARG A 20 6.59 -19.82 -15.63
N ASP A 21 6.95 -20.67 -16.59
CA ASP A 21 8.30 -21.21 -16.70
C ASP A 21 9.32 -20.12 -17.09
N GLU A 22 8.96 -19.24 -18.03
CA GLU A 22 9.81 -18.12 -18.43
C GLU A 22 10.02 -17.14 -17.26
N ILE A 23 8.94 -16.81 -16.53
CA ILE A 23 9.02 -15.95 -15.34
C ILE A 23 9.90 -16.62 -14.27
N THR A 24 9.70 -17.92 -13.99
CA THR A 24 10.48 -18.68 -13.02
C THR A 24 11.97 -18.74 -13.38
N ALA A 25 12.29 -18.98 -14.64
CA ALA A 25 13.68 -18.99 -15.14
C ALA A 25 14.35 -17.62 -14.96
N LEU A 26 13.63 -16.53 -15.27
CA LEU A 26 14.11 -15.17 -15.09
C LEU A 26 14.34 -14.86 -13.59
N GLN A 27 13.37 -15.20 -12.73
CA GLN A 27 13.46 -15.02 -11.29
C GLN A 27 14.65 -15.78 -10.70
N THR A 28 14.83 -17.05 -11.08
CA THR A 28 15.95 -17.89 -10.59
C THR A 28 17.30 -17.25 -10.91
N ARG A 29 17.52 -16.80 -12.15
CA ARG A 29 18.74 -16.11 -12.57
C ARG A 29 18.97 -14.82 -11.77
N ARG A 30 17.98 -13.92 -11.75
CA ARG A 30 18.06 -12.63 -11.04
C ARG A 30 18.25 -12.81 -9.54
N MET A 31 17.65 -13.85 -8.94
CA MET A 31 17.81 -14.18 -7.54
C MET A 31 19.25 -14.59 -7.22
N ALA A 32 19.84 -15.48 -8.03
CA ALA A 32 21.24 -15.90 -7.85
C ALA A 32 22.19 -14.71 -7.90
N ASP A 33 22.01 -13.81 -8.90
CA ASP A 33 22.81 -12.59 -9.05
C ASP A 33 22.65 -11.65 -7.84
N THR A 34 21.43 -11.52 -7.34
CA THR A 34 21.13 -10.63 -6.21
C THR A 34 21.68 -11.17 -4.89
N LEU A 35 21.54 -12.48 -4.64
CA LEU A 35 22.12 -13.13 -3.45
C LEU A 35 23.64 -12.97 -3.43
N GLN A 36 24.32 -13.24 -4.56
CA GLN A 36 25.77 -13.11 -4.66
C GLN A 36 26.21 -11.65 -4.46
N ARG A 37 25.58 -10.70 -5.17
CA ARG A 37 25.90 -9.27 -5.03
C ARG A 37 25.71 -8.77 -3.60
N THR A 38 24.64 -9.19 -2.95
CA THR A 38 24.33 -8.76 -1.58
C THR A 38 25.34 -9.34 -0.59
N TYR A 39 25.69 -10.61 -0.74
CA TYR A 39 26.71 -11.29 0.08
C TYR A 39 28.08 -10.60 -0.03
N ASP A 40 28.51 -10.31 -1.27
CA ASP A 40 29.83 -9.72 -1.52
C ASP A 40 29.97 -8.27 -1.04
N ASN A 41 28.86 -7.50 -1.01
CA ASN A 41 28.94 -6.06 -0.81
C ASN A 41 28.27 -5.55 0.48
N VAL A 42 27.48 -6.39 1.19
CA VAL A 42 26.78 -5.95 2.41
C VAL A 42 27.22 -6.79 3.61
N PRO A 43 28.23 -6.34 4.38
CA PRO A 43 28.81 -7.13 5.49
C PRO A 43 27.77 -7.61 6.52
N ALA A 44 26.74 -6.80 6.79
CA ALA A 44 25.67 -7.18 7.72
C ALA A 44 24.82 -8.36 7.20
N ILE A 45 24.61 -8.46 5.90
CA ILE A 45 23.87 -9.58 5.28
C ILE A 45 24.79 -10.81 5.16
N GLN A 46 26.05 -10.61 4.78
CA GLN A 46 27.05 -11.68 4.79
C GLN A 46 27.10 -12.36 6.17
N ALA A 47 27.25 -11.58 7.25
CA ALA A 47 27.27 -12.11 8.60
C ALA A 47 26.00 -12.89 8.97
N LYS A 48 24.81 -12.46 8.48
CA LYS A 48 23.56 -13.20 8.69
C LYS A 48 23.55 -14.54 7.94
N PHE A 49 24.02 -14.55 6.68
CA PHE A 49 24.10 -15.78 5.89
C PHE A 49 25.07 -16.79 6.53
N ASP A 50 26.25 -16.31 6.94
CA ASP A 50 27.26 -17.13 7.60
C ASP A 50 26.75 -17.71 8.93
N ALA A 51 25.99 -16.93 9.72
CA ALA A 51 25.41 -17.38 10.98
C ALA A 51 24.36 -18.50 10.78
N GLU A 52 23.62 -18.47 9.67
CA GLU A 52 22.66 -19.53 9.29
C GLU A 52 23.32 -20.68 8.51
N GLY A 53 24.63 -20.59 8.25
CA GLY A 53 25.37 -21.60 7.49
C GLY A 53 24.91 -21.72 6.04
N VAL A 54 24.48 -20.63 5.42
CA VAL A 54 24.04 -20.58 4.02
C VAL A 54 24.95 -19.67 3.19
N HIS A 55 25.19 -20.05 1.95
CA HIS A 55 25.99 -19.29 1.01
C HIS A 55 25.23 -19.11 -0.30
N PRO A 56 25.40 -18.01 -1.08
CA PRO A 56 24.75 -17.84 -2.37
C PRO A 56 24.89 -19.03 -3.32
N ALA A 57 26.04 -19.73 -3.27
CA ALA A 57 26.26 -20.95 -4.06
C ALA A 57 25.34 -22.13 -3.69
N ASP A 58 24.64 -22.08 -2.56
CA ASP A 58 23.66 -23.10 -2.16
C ASP A 58 22.31 -22.91 -2.86
N PHE A 59 22.08 -21.75 -3.45
CA PHE A 59 20.86 -21.46 -4.19
C PHE A 59 20.89 -22.15 -5.56
N ARG A 60 19.97 -23.09 -5.80
CA ARG A 60 19.80 -23.83 -7.07
C ARG A 60 18.45 -23.55 -7.71
N SER A 61 17.45 -23.28 -6.89
CA SER A 61 16.06 -23.04 -7.29
C SER A 61 15.40 -22.06 -6.33
N LEU A 62 14.24 -21.51 -6.71
CA LEU A 62 13.47 -20.59 -5.86
C LEU A 62 13.06 -21.23 -4.54
N ALA A 63 12.90 -22.55 -4.48
CA ALA A 63 12.57 -23.26 -3.23
C ALA A 63 13.70 -23.18 -2.18
N ASP A 64 14.96 -23.05 -2.63
CA ASP A 64 16.10 -22.95 -1.72
C ASP A 64 16.14 -21.61 -0.96
N LEU A 65 15.40 -20.59 -1.46
CA LEU A 65 15.35 -19.27 -0.84
C LEU A 65 14.85 -19.37 0.61
N ALA A 66 13.98 -20.31 0.94
CA ALA A 66 13.47 -20.53 2.29
C ALA A 66 14.57 -20.80 3.34
N ARG A 67 15.78 -21.20 2.92
CA ARG A 67 16.95 -21.41 3.80
C ARG A 67 17.67 -20.12 4.17
N PHE A 68 17.49 -19.07 3.39
CA PHE A 68 18.14 -17.77 3.62
C PHE A 68 17.40 -16.96 4.70
N PRO A 69 18.11 -16.22 5.56
CA PRO A 69 17.50 -15.48 6.65
C PRO A 69 16.65 -14.30 6.14
N PHE A 70 15.66 -13.94 6.95
CA PHE A 70 14.83 -12.77 6.69
C PHE A 70 15.59 -11.46 6.92
N THR A 71 15.23 -10.45 6.14
CA THR A 71 15.48 -9.05 6.46
C THR A 71 14.23 -8.46 7.11
N ALA A 72 14.41 -7.67 8.16
CA ALA A 72 13.33 -6.99 8.85
C ALA A 72 13.61 -5.49 8.99
N LYS A 73 12.60 -4.71 9.36
CA LYS A 73 12.74 -3.27 9.60
C LYS A 73 13.80 -2.94 10.67
N ALA A 74 13.98 -3.85 11.63
CA ALA A 74 15.03 -3.74 12.65
C ALA A 74 16.44 -3.73 12.04
N ASP A 75 16.68 -4.54 11.00
CA ASP A 75 17.98 -4.60 10.32
C ASP A 75 18.32 -3.27 9.64
N LEU A 76 17.32 -2.64 8.97
CA LEU A 76 17.53 -1.35 8.34
C LEU A 76 17.84 -0.26 9.38
N ARG A 77 17.18 -0.30 10.54
CA ARG A 77 17.43 0.64 11.64
C ARG A 77 18.80 0.42 12.31
N ALA A 78 19.19 -0.83 12.52
CA ALA A 78 20.48 -1.17 13.11
C ALA A 78 21.65 -0.75 12.21
N ASN A 79 21.46 -0.74 10.90
CA ASN A 79 22.44 -0.36 9.90
C ASN A 79 22.24 1.08 9.35
N TYR A 80 21.53 1.92 10.09
CA TYR A 80 21.29 3.32 9.71
C TYR A 80 22.59 4.13 9.61
N PRO A 81 22.77 5.00 8.60
CA PRO A 81 21.83 5.20 7.49
C PRO A 81 22.17 4.37 6.24
N PHE A 82 23.40 3.89 6.06
CA PHE A 82 23.90 3.35 4.80
C PHE A 82 24.57 1.98 4.92
N GLY A 83 24.47 1.31 6.07
CA GLY A 83 25.15 0.04 6.32
C GLY A 83 24.62 -1.15 5.51
N LEU A 84 23.46 -1.02 4.84
CA LEU A 84 22.92 -2.03 3.93
C LEU A 84 23.08 -1.69 2.45
N LEU A 85 23.86 -0.66 2.10
CA LEU A 85 24.16 -0.38 0.69
C LEU A 85 25.05 -1.47 0.10
N ALA A 86 24.64 -1.99 -1.06
CA ALA A 86 25.43 -2.91 -1.88
C ALA A 86 26.26 -2.21 -2.96
N VAL A 87 26.30 -0.88 -2.92
CA VAL A 87 27.09 -0.02 -3.82
C VAL A 87 27.77 1.09 -3.04
N PRO A 88 28.90 1.64 -3.51
CA PRO A 88 29.51 2.82 -2.92
C PRO A 88 28.55 4.03 -2.96
N ARG A 89 28.61 4.89 -1.93
CA ARG A 89 27.76 6.10 -1.85
C ARG A 89 27.87 7.02 -3.07
N SER A 90 29.01 7.03 -3.75
CA SER A 90 29.25 7.79 -4.97
C SER A 90 28.40 7.35 -6.15
N GLN A 91 27.81 6.15 -6.10
CA GLN A 91 26.90 5.64 -7.13
C GLN A 91 25.42 5.94 -6.82
N LEU A 92 25.11 6.53 -5.65
CA LEU A 92 23.75 6.93 -5.32
C LEU A 92 23.33 8.14 -6.16
N ALA A 93 22.21 7.99 -6.84
CA ALA A 93 21.53 9.08 -7.56
C ALA A 93 20.46 9.75 -6.71
N ARG A 94 19.88 9.02 -5.73
CA ARG A 94 18.82 9.54 -4.86
C ARG A 94 18.79 8.80 -3.53
N VAL A 95 18.32 9.49 -2.49
CA VAL A 95 18.04 8.93 -1.16
C VAL A 95 16.63 9.32 -0.74
N HIS A 96 15.87 8.36 -0.25
CA HIS A 96 14.58 8.57 0.40
C HIS A 96 14.62 8.06 1.84
N ALA A 97 13.63 8.45 2.63
CA ALA A 97 13.46 7.93 3.98
C ALA A 97 11.97 7.85 4.34
N SER A 98 11.60 6.79 5.05
CA SER A 98 10.25 6.70 5.63
C SER A 98 10.15 7.57 6.88
N SER A 99 8.95 8.09 7.19
CA SER A 99 8.67 8.76 8.46
C SER A 99 8.80 7.75 9.60
N GLY A 100 9.89 7.84 10.38
CA GLY A 100 10.08 6.99 11.55
C GLY A 100 9.17 7.41 12.70
N THR A 101 8.06 6.72 12.92
CA THR A 101 7.16 6.96 14.06
C THR A 101 7.81 6.67 15.43
N THR A 102 8.94 5.95 15.45
CA THR A 102 9.62 5.47 16.67
C THR A 102 11.09 5.87 16.78
N GLY A 103 11.53 6.98 16.11
CA GLY A 103 12.89 7.49 16.19
C GLY A 103 13.61 7.56 14.85
N LYS A 104 14.57 6.66 14.56
CA LYS A 104 15.34 6.72 13.31
C LYS A 104 14.49 6.32 12.10
N ALA A 105 14.49 7.18 11.06
CA ALA A 105 13.86 6.88 9.78
C ALA A 105 14.51 5.66 9.10
N THR A 106 13.77 4.93 8.28
CA THR A 106 14.35 3.92 7.39
C THR A 106 14.85 4.64 6.13
N VAL A 107 16.15 4.61 5.92
CA VAL A 107 16.80 5.25 4.76
C VAL A 107 16.94 4.24 3.63
N VAL A 108 16.62 4.66 2.41
CA VAL A 108 16.74 3.85 1.19
C VAL A 108 17.49 4.63 0.11
N GLY A 109 18.46 3.97 -0.50
CA GLY A 109 19.26 4.52 -1.59
C GLY A 109 18.86 3.95 -2.94
N TYR A 110 19.13 4.72 -4.00
CA TYR A 110 18.84 4.35 -5.39
C TYR A 110 20.01 4.73 -6.29
N THR A 111 20.43 3.83 -7.15
CA THR A 111 21.30 4.14 -8.30
C THR A 111 20.46 4.77 -9.43
N ARG A 112 21.12 5.14 -10.54
CA ARG A 112 20.39 5.59 -11.73
C ARG A 112 19.54 4.45 -12.31
N ASN A 113 20.06 3.24 -12.35
CA ASN A 113 19.35 2.06 -12.84
C ASN A 113 18.15 1.71 -11.92
N ASP A 114 18.29 1.85 -10.61
CA ASP A 114 17.17 1.68 -9.67
C ASP A 114 16.03 2.67 -9.97
N LEU A 115 16.37 3.94 -10.26
CA LEU A 115 15.37 4.95 -10.59
C LEU A 115 14.69 4.69 -11.92
N ASP A 116 15.41 4.17 -12.90
CA ASP A 116 14.85 3.82 -14.20
C ASP A 116 13.91 2.61 -14.07
N MET A 117 14.35 1.55 -13.40
CA MET A 117 13.51 0.40 -13.08
C MET A 117 12.27 0.79 -12.27
N TRP A 118 12.43 1.66 -11.27
CA TRP A 118 11.30 2.13 -10.45
C TRP A 118 10.27 2.90 -11.28
N SER A 119 10.74 3.80 -12.16
CA SER A 119 9.82 4.50 -13.07
C SER A 119 9.08 3.54 -14.01
N GLU A 120 9.73 2.43 -14.42
CA GLU A 120 9.11 1.40 -15.27
C GLU A 120 8.01 0.64 -14.54
N VAL A 121 8.26 0.12 -13.34
CA VAL A 121 7.24 -0.66 -12.60
C VAL A 121 6.05 0.21 -12.19
N VAL A 122 6.27 1.51 -11.89
CA VAL A 122 5.16 2.44 -11.63
C VAL A 122 4.41 2.77 -12.92
N ALA A 123 5.10 2.97 -14.04
CA ALA A 123 4.47 3.15 -15.36
C ALA A 123 3.58 1.95 -15.71
N ARG A 124 4.05 0.73 -15.45
CA ARG A 124 3.29 -0.52 -15.62
C ARG A 124 2.05 -0.54 -14.72
N THR A 125 2.17 -0.12 -13.46
CA THR A 125 1.05 -0.01 -12.51
C THR A 125 -0.01 0.99 -13.00
N ILE A 126 0.41 2.19 -13.46
CA ILE A 126 -0.52 3.20 -13.99
C ILE A 126 -1.18 2.71 -15.29
N ARG A 127 -0.45 2.02 -16.16
CA ARG A 127 -0.96 1.42 -17.40
C ARG A 127 -1.99 0.31 -17.10
N ALA A 128 -1.71 -0.55 -16.11
CA ALA A 128 -2.65 -1.58 -15.66
C ALA A 128 -3.95 -0.98 -15.12
N ALA A 129 -3.87 0.18 -14.46
CA ALA A 129 -5.03 0.95 -14.01
C ALA A 129 -5.80 1.63 -15.16
N GLY A 130 -5.33 1.54 -16.42
CA GLY A 130 -5.97 2.17 -17.59
C GLY A 130 -5.34 3.50 -18.03
N GLY A 131 -4.29 3.96 -17.34
CA GLY A 131 -3.55 5.17 -17.70
C GLY A 131 -2.79 5.01 -19.03
N ARG A 132 -2.74 6.06 -19.83
CA ARG A 132 -2.13 6.05 -21.16
C ARG A 132 -1.58 7.40 -21.57
N ARG A 133 -0.75 7.38 -22.60
CA ARG A 133 -0.16 8.59 -23.19
C ARG A 133 -1.22 9.65 -23.49
N GLY A 134 -0.89 10.90 -23.20
CA GLY A 134 -1.76 12.05 -23.44
C GLY A 134 -2.77 12.36 -22.32
N MET A 135 -2.88 11.48 -21.32
CA MET A 135 -3.67 11.78 -20.10
C MET A 135 -2.93 12.75 -19.19
N MET A 136 -3.66 13.41 -18.31
CA MET A 136 -3.12 14.25 -17.24
C MET A 136 -3.32 13.57 -15.88
N ALA A 137 -2.25 13.50 -15.09
CA ALA A 137 -2.23 12.88 -13.79
C ALA A 137 -2.08 13.92 -12.66
N HIS A 138 -3.07 14.00 -11.78
CA HIS A 138 -3.05 14.84 -10.59
C HIS A 138 -2.41 14.08 -9.43
N ASN A 139 -1.17 14.46 -9.07
CA ASN A 139 -0.39 13.74 -8.06
C ASN A 139 -0.51 14.43 -6.69
N ALA A 140 -1.43 13.91 -5.88
CA ALA A 140 -1.72 14.37 -4.53
C ALA A 140 -0.93 13.63 -3.44
N TYR A 141 0.04 12.78 -3.79
CA TYR A 141 1.00 12.24 -2.83
C TYR A 141 2.05 13.29 -2.44
N GLY A 142 2.49 13.26 -1.17
CA GLY A 142 3.50 14.20 -0.66
C GLY A 142 4.88 14.02 -1.31
N TYR A 143 5.43 15.08 -1.88
CA TYR A 143 6.81 15.14 -2.36
C TYR A 143 7.80 15.33 -1.18
N GLY A 144 9.04 14.91 -1.35
CA GLY A 144 10.09 15.02 -0.36
C GLY A 144 10.79 13.69 -0.10
N LEU A 145 11.11 13.40 1.17
CA LEU A 145 11.83 12.17 1.53
C LEU A 145 10.99 10.89 1.37
N PHE A 146 9.68 11.00 1.42
CA PHE A 146 8.78 9.88 1.18
C PHE A 146 8.77 9.47 -0.29
N THR A 147 8.65 8.18 -0.56
CA THR A 147 8.79 7.62 -1.92
C THR A 147 7.57 7.81 -2.81
N GLY A 148 6.38 8.01 -2.24
CA GLY A 148 5.10 7.95 -2.97
C GLY A 148 5.03 8.87 -4.18
N ALA A 149 5.14 10.19 -3.97
CA ALA A 149 4.94 11.17 -5.03
C ALA A 149 5.93 11.04 -6.18
N LEU A 150 7.26 10.92 -5.87
CA LEU A 150 8.27 10.84 -6.93
C LEU A 150 8.18 9.54 -7.74
N GLY A 151 7.81 8.42 -7.12
CA GLY A 151 7.56 7.18 -7.84
C GLY A 151 6.45 7.35 -8.88
N TYR A 152 5.31 7.86 -8.47
CA TYR A 152 4.17 8.13 -9.36
C TYR A 152 4.47 9.18 -10.43
N HIS A 153 5.18 10.24 -10.06
CA HIS A 153 5.58 11.31 -10.97
C HIS A 153 6.34 10.75 -12.17
N TYR A 154 7.46 10.06 -11.92
CA TYR A 154 8.29 9.53 -13.00
C TYR A 154 7.62 8.37 -13.75
N GLY A 155 6.81 7.57 -13.09
CA GLY A 155 6.02 6.53 -13.77
C GLY A 155 5.00 7.11 -14.74
N ALA A 156 4.28 8.17 -14.34
CA ALA A 156 3.31 8.85 -15.20
C ALA A 156 3.99 9.56 -16.39
N GLU A 157 5.11 10.27 -16.16
CA GLU A 157 5.90 10.86 -17.26
C GLU A 157 6.39 9.80 -18.23
N ARG A 158 6.82 8.62 -17.74
CA ARG A 158 7.34 7.53 -18.58
C ARG A 158 6.30 6.97 -19.56
N ILE A 159 5.04 6.91 -19.19
CA ILE A 159 3.95 6.52 -20.11
C ILE A 159 3.46 7.68 -21.00
N GLY A 160 3.98 8.89 -20.79
CA GLY A 160 3.64 10.08 -21.56
C GLY A 160 2.40 10.84 -21.04
N CYS A 161 2.10 10.74 -19.74
CA CYS A 161 1.15 11.62 -19.08
C CYS A 161 1.78 12.98 -18.76
N ALA A 162 0.96 14.05 -18.78
CA ALA A 162 1.31 15.30 -18.11
C ALA A 162 1.05 15.13 -16.61
N VAL A 163 1.95 15.60 -15.74
CA VAL A 163 1.82 15.47 -14.28
C VAL A 163 1.56 16.83 -13.66
N VAL A 164 0.50 16.94 -12.84
CA VAL A 164 0.27 18.07 -11.95
C VAL A 164 0.88 17.74 -10.58
N PRO A 165 2.07 18.27 -10.21
CA PRO A 165 2.81 17.87 -9.02
C PRO A 165 2.39 18.69 -7.81
N ILE A 166 1.11 18.64 -7.43
CA ILE A 166 0.53 19.50 -6.40
C ILE A 166 1.02 19.14 -4.98
N SER A 167 1.42 17.89 -4.73
CA SER A 167 1.75 17.38 -3.39
C SER A 167 0.52 17.13 -2.52
N GLY A 168 0.70 16.57 -1.32
CA GLY A 168 -0.39 16.37 -0.36
C GLY A 168 -0.80 17.66 0.35
N GLY A 169 -2.01 17.67 0.89
CA GLY A 169 -2.61 18.83 1.56
C GLY A 169 -3.17 19.89 0.61
N MET A 170 -3.42 21.09 1.13
CA MET A 170 -4.02 22.20 0.38
C MET A 170 -5.32 21.79 -0.33
N THR A 171 -6.23 21.12 0.37
CA THR A 171 -7.41 20.42 -0.18
C THR A 171 -8.26 21.33 -1.07
N GLU A 172 -8.47 22.57 -0.65
CA GLU A 172 -9.18 23.58 -1.43
C GLU A 172 -8.54 23.84 -2.79
N ARG A 173 -7.20 23.98 -2.81
CA ARG A 173 -6.45 24.22 -4.04
C ARG A 173 -6.45 23.00 -4.95
N GLN A 174 -6.45 21.79 -4.37
CA GLN A 174 -6.54 20.55 -5.15
C GLN A 174 -7.85 20.51 -5.94
N VAL A 175 -8.98 20.75 -5.28
CA VAL A 175 -10.29 20.80 -5.94
C VAL A 175 -10.32 21.86 -7.03
N GLN A 176 -9.80 23.08 -6.75
CA GLN A 176 -9.69 24.12 -7.77
C GLN A 176 -8.90 23.62 -9.00
N LEU A 177 -7.71 23.05 -8.79
CA LEU A 177 -6.85 22.58 -9.91
C LEU A 177 -7.45 21.39 -10.66
N ILE A 178 -8.20 20.52 -9.98
CA ILE A 178 -8.95 19.45 -10.67
C ILE A 178 -10.00 20.04 -11.60
N CYS A 179 -10.70 21.10 -11.17
CA CYS A 179 -11.68 21.80 -12.02
C CYS A 179 -11.03 22.59 -13.16
N ASP A 180 -9.88 23.25 -12.90
CA ASP A 180 -9.22 24.13 -13.86
C ASP A 180 -8.42 23.38 -14.92
N PHE A 181 -7.74 22.27 -14.52
CA PHE A 181 -6.83 21.52 -15.39
C PHE A 181 -7.45 20.25 -15.98
N GLU A 182 -8.59 19.84 -15.47
CA GLU A 182 -9.34 18.68 -15.94
C GLU A 182 -8.48 17.39 -16.06
N PRO A 183 -7.76 16.96 -14.99
CA PRO A 183 -6.93 15.75 -15.03
C PRO A 183 -7.80 14.49 -15.19
N ASP A 184 -7.24 13.46 -15.85
CA ASP A 184 -7.89 12.16 -16.04
C ASP A 184 -7.64 11.20 -14.87
N ILE A 185 -6.48 11.32 -14.19
CA ILE A 185 -5.98 10.37 -13.18
C ILE A 185 -5.78 11.11 -11.87
N LEU A 186 -6.36 10.58 -10.78
CA LEU A 186 -6.08 11.00 -9.41
C LEU A 186 -5.15 9.97 -8.74
N MET A 187 -3.99 10.42 -8.24
CA MET A 187 -3.04 9.62 -7.48
C MET A 187 -3.00 10.14 -6.05
N ALA A 188 -3.56 9.39 -5.09
CA ALA A 188 -3.73 9.80 -3.70
C ALA A 188 -3.80 8.59 -2.76
N THR A 189 -3.76 8.83 -1.44
CA THR A 189 -4.26 7.83 -0.50
C THR A 189 -5.79 7.78 -0.55
N PRO A 190 -6.44 6.62 -0.34
CA PRO A 190 -7.89 6.52 -0.39
C PRO A 190 -8.58 7.43 0.63
N SER A 191 -8.04 7.53 1.85
CA SER A 191 -8.58 8.45 2.86
C SER A 191 -8.49 9.92 2.45
N TYR A 192 -7.42 10.32 1.72
CA TYR A 192 -7.31 11.68 1.22
C TYR A 192 -8.24 11.94 0.03
N ALA A 193 -8.50 10.93 -0.79
CA ALA A 193 -9.51 11.04 -1.85
C ALA A 193 -10.92 11.31 -1.28
N LEU A 194 -11.29 10.71 -0.13
CA LEU A 194 -12.52 11.05 0.58
C LEU A 194 -12.53 12.51 1.07
N CYS A 195 -11.38 13.03 1.56
CA CYS A 195 -11.29 14.46 1.92
C CYS A 195 -11.54 15.38 0.71
N LEU A 196 -11.09 14.98 -0.49
CA LEU A 196 -11.39 15.73 -1.72
C LEU A 196 -12.89 15.69 -2.06
N VAL A 197 -13.55 14.52 -1.87
CA VAL A 197 -15.01 14.41 -2.04
C VAL A 197 -15.74 15.40 -1.13
N ASP A 198 -15.36 15.45 0.15
CA ASP A 198 -15.96 16.37 1.11
C ASP A 198 -15.76 17.84 0.71
N GLU A 199 -14.57 18.19 0.23
CA GLU A 199 -14.27 19.56 -0.22
C GLU A 199 -15.05 19.95 -1.48
N PHE A 200 -15.22 19.02 -2.45
CA PHE A 200 -16.10 19.27 -3.61
C PHE A 200 -17.51 19.62 -3.14
N ARG A 201 -18.05 18.81 -2.22
CA ARG A 201 -19.42 19.01 -1.69
C ARG A 201 -19.55 20.31 -0.89
N ALA A 202 -18.55 20.63 -0.06
CA ALA A 202 -18.52 21.88 0.72
C ALA A 202 -18.56 23.13 -0.16
N ARG A 203 -18.01 23.05 -1.39
CA ARG A 203 -18.06 24.11 -2.40
C ARG A 203 -19.33 24.07 -3.25
N GLY A 204 -20.25 23.17 -2.98
CA GLY A 204 -21.46 22.99 -3.80
C GLY A 204 -21.18 22.37 -5.17
N LEU A 205 -20.04 21.72 -5.36
CA LEU A 205 -19.65 21.04 -6.58
C LEU A 205 -20.00 19.55 -6.49
N ASP A 206 -20.44 18.95 -7.60
CA ASP A 206 -20.64 17.51 -7.71
C ASP A 206 -19.34 16.86 -8.20
N PRO A 207 -18.62 16.04 -7.39
CA PRO A 207 -17.36 15.42 -7.79
C PRO A 207 -17.51 14.46 -8.98
N ARG A 208 -18.71 13.88 -9.23
CA ARG A 208 -19.00 13.04 -10.42
C ARG A 208 -18.89 13.82 -11.73
N ARG A 209 -18.95 15.14 -11.68
CA ARG A 209 -18.82 16.01 -12.86
C ARG A 209 -17.38 16.43 -13.12
N SER A 210 -16.43 15.96 -12.31
CA SER A 210 -15.01 16.15 -12.58
C SER A 210 -14.57 15.37 -13.82
N SER A 211 -13.40 15.73 -14.35
CA SER A 211 -12.78 15.04 -15.48
C SER A 211 -12.17 13.69 -15.11
N LEU A 212 -12.06 13.39 -13.82
CA LEU A 212 -11.40 12.18 -13.30
C LEU A 212 -12.07 10.91 -13.82
N LYS A 213 -11.24 9.97 -14.30
CA LYS A 213 -11.67 8.65 -14.82
C LYS A 213 -11.01 7.50 -14.08
N ILE A 214 -9.83 7.73 -13.51
CA ILE A 214 -8.99 6.71 -12.87
C ILE A 214 -8.53 7.26 -11.54
N GLY A 215 -8.73 6.48 -10.47
CA GLY A 215 -8.11 6.66 -9.17
C GLY A 215 -7.04 5.60 -8.96
N SER A 216 -5.77 5.97 -8.80
CA SER A 216 -4.70 5.07 -8.40
C SER A 216 -4.41 5.31 -6.92
N PHE A 217 -4.97 4.46 -6.08
CA PHE A 217 -4.98 4.61 -4.64
C PHE A 217 -4.08 3.59 -3.96
N GLY A 218 -3.50 3.94 -2.81
CA GLY A 218 -2.63 3.05 -2.07
C GLY A 218 -1.92 3.74 -0.92
N ALA A 219 -0.80 3.18 -0.48
CA ALA A 219 0.01 3.60 0.65
C ALA A 219 -0.62 3.34 2.04
N GLU A 220 -1.87 2.96 2.11
CA GLU A 220 -2.58 2.50 3.31
C GLU A 220 -3.52 1.35 2.94
N PRO A 221 -3.83 0.41 3.85
CA PRO A 221 -4.88 -0.56 3.65
C PRO A 221 -6.23 0.15 3.51
N TRP A 222 -7.09 -0.35 2.63
CA TRP A 222 -8.45 0.15 2.42
C TRP A 222 -9.36 -0.95 1.90
N THR A 223 -10.67 -0.81 2.13
CA THR A 223 -11.66 -1.87 1.90
C THR A 223 -12.33 -1.76 0.53
N ASN A 224 -13.07 -2.80 0.14
CA ASN A 224 -13.92 -2.73 -1.05
C ASN A 224 -15.09 -1.77 -0.84
N ALA A 225 -15.62 -1.69 0.38
CA ALA A 225 -16.65 -0.70 0.71
C ALA A 225 -16.15 0.74 0.48
N MET A 226 -14.90 1.05 0.83
CA MET A 226 -14.31 2.36 0.52
C MET A 226 -14.09 2.55 -1.00
N ARG A 227 -13.76 1.47 -1.74
CA ARG A 227 -13.70 1.52 -3.20
C ARG A 227 -15.06 1.95 -3.77
N ASP A 228 -16.12 1.27 -3.36
CA ASP A 228 -17.46 1.54 -3.85
C ASP A 228 -17.89 2.98 -3.54
N GLU A 229 -17.53 3.51 -2.37
CA GLU A 229 -17.79 4.90 -2.01
C GLU A 229 -17.04 5.89 -2.91
N LEU A 230 -15.75 5.67 -3.17
CA LEU A 230 -14.94 6.53 -4.03
C LEU A 230 -15.40 6.48 -5.50
N GLU A 231 -15.69 5.29 -6.01
CA GLU A 231 -16.22 5.10 -7.37
C GLU A 231 -17.59 5.78 -7.54
N ALA A 232 -18.47 5.64 -6.56
CA ALA A 232 -19.77 6.29 -6.57
C ALA A 232 -19.67 7.82 -6.46
N ALA A 233 -18.70 8.32 -5.68
CA ALA A 233 -18.53 9.74 -5.44
C ALA A 233 -17.96 10.48 -6.66
N PHE A 234 -16.97 9.90 -7.37
CA PHE A 234 -16.27 10.54 -8.49
C PHE A 234 -16.71 10.03 -9.88
N ASP A 235 -17.44 8.94 -9.99
CA ASP A 235 -17.72 8.21 -11.25
C ASP A 235 -16.43 7.82 -11.98
N LEU A 236 -15.45 7.28 -11.24
CA LEU A 236 -14.16 6.82 -11.73
C LEU A 236 -13.94 5.32 -11.44
N ASP A 237 -12.92 4.72 -12.05
CA ASP A 237 -12.40 3.42 -11.67
C ASP A 237 -11.34 3.56 -10.57
N ALA A 238 -11.57 2.98 -9.40
CA ALA A 238 -10.64 3.02 -8.26
C ALA A 238 -9.79 1.75 -8.21
N LEU A 239 -8.49 1.89 -8.47
CA LEU A 239 -7.51 0.79 -8.53
C LEU A 239 -6.56 0.86 -7.34
N ASP A 240 -6.29 -0.32 -6.77
CA ASP A 240 -5.36 -0.46 -5.67
C ASP A 240 -3.92 -0.57 -6.19
N SER A 241 -2.98 0.06 -5.49
CA SER A 241 -1.57 -0.03 -5.78
C SER A 241 -0.76 -0.23 -4.50
N TYR A 242 0.14 -1.17 -4.54
CA TYR A 242 0.95 -1.57 -3.41
C TYR A 242 2.43 -1.28 -3.61
N GLY A 243 3.07 -0.87 -2.52
CA GLY A 243 4.50 -0.71 -2.44
C GLY A 243 4.95 -0.18 -1.09
N LEU A 244 6.23 -0.33 -0.83
CA LEU A 244 6.88 0.12 0.40
C LEU A 244 8.27 0.63 0.11
N SER A 245 8.69 1.66 0.85
CA SER A 245 9.98 2.34 0.63
C SER A 245 11.16 1.39 0.74
N GLU A 246 11.11 0.42 1.63
CA GLU A 246 12.16 -0.54 1.90
C GLU A 246 12.48 -1.42 0.68
N VAL A 247 11.47 -1.74 -0.13
CA VAL A 247 11.64 -2.54 -1.37
C VAL A 247 11.98 -1.63 -2.55
N ILE A 248 11.09 -0.68 -2.88
CA ILE A 248 11.35 0.29 -3.96
C ILE A 248 10.57 1.59 -3.79
N GLY A 249 9.41 1.58 -3.18
CA GLY A 249 8.39 2.61 -3.15
C GLY A 249 7.10 2.09 -3.76
N PRO A 250 6.21 2.93 -4.31
CA PRO A 250 5.06 2.46 -5.09
C PRO A 250 5.51 1.67 -6.31
N GLY A 251 4.65 0.80 -6.83
CA GLY A 251 4.90 0.02 -8.03
C GLY A 251 5.49 -1.37 -7.78
N VAL A 252 5.36 -1.95 -6.58
CA VAL A 252 5.64 -3.38 -6.35
C VAL A 252 4.54 -4.23 -6.96
N ALA A 253 3.29 -3.82 -6.76
CA ALA A 253 2.12 -4.47 -7.33
C ALA A 253 1.02 -3.45 -7.67
N GLY A 254 0.14 -3.81 -8.59
CA GLY A 254 -1.00 -2.98 -9.00
C GLY A 254 -2.17 -3.79 -9.50
N GLU A 255 -3.37 -3.29 -9.26
CA GLU A 255 -4.59 -3.85 -9.84
C GLU A 255 -4.70 -3.54 -11.32
N CYS A 256 -5.32 -4.46 -12.04
CA CYS A 256 -5.69 -4.30 -13.44
C CYS A 256 -7.15 -3.87 -13.55
N VAL A 257 -7.42 -2.84 -14.35
CA VAL A 257 -8.76 -2.31 -14.56
C VAL A 257 -9.73 -3.34 -15.15
N GLU A 258 -9.19 -4.36 -15.85
CA GLU A 258 -9.96 -5.45 -16.45
C GLU A 258 -10.70 -6.31 -15.42
N THR A 259 -10.11 -6.51 -14.25
CA THR A 259 -10.59 -7.52 -13.30
C THR A 259 -10.83 -6.98 -11.89
N LYS A 260 -10.03 -6.02 -11.42
CA LYS A 260 -10.06 -5.48 -10.05
C LYS A 260 -10.14 -6.57 -8.95
N ASP A 261 -9.41 -7.67 -9.17
CA ASP A 261 -9.51 -8.90 -8.38
C ASP A 261 -8.24 -9.24 -7.58
N GLY A 262 -7.47 -8.21 -7.28
CA GLY A 262 -6.19 -8.26 -6.55
C GLY A 262 -5.05 -7.66 -7.37
N LEU A 263 -3.90 -7.46 -6.71
CA LEU A 263 -2.79 -6.70 -7.25
C LEU A 263 -1.74 -7.63 -7.87
N HIS A 264 -1.49 -7.53 -9.16
CA HIS A 264 -0.42 -8.27 -9.84
C HIS A 264 0.94 -7.75 -9.37
N ILE A 265 1.78 -8.65 -8.86
CA ILE A 265 3.16 -8.34 -8.47
C ILE A 265 4.02 -8.34 -9.75
N TRP A 266 4.88 -7.33 -9.91
CA TRP A 266 5.83 -7.32 -11.03
C TRP A 266 6.96 -8.30 -10.74
N GLU A 267 6.66 -9.61 -10.95
CA GLU A 267 7.47 -10.75 -10.52
C GLU A 267 8.83 -10.86 -11.24
N ASP A 268 9.05 -10.11 -12.28
CA ASP A 268 10.37 -9.93 -12.88
C ASP A 268 11.32 -9.08 -12.03
N HIS A 269 10.77 -8.21 -11.16
CA HIS A 269 11.54 -7.34 -10.25
C HIS A 269 11.42 -7.72 -8.78
N PHE A 270 10.33 -8.39 -8.38
CA PHE A 270 10.05 -8.72 -6.98
C PHE A 270 9.61 -10.18 -6.86
N TYR A 271 10.27 -10.93 -5.98
CA TYR A 271 9.85 -12.31 -5.68
C TYR A 271 9.05 -12.33 -4.38
N PRO A 272 7.77 -12.76 -4.44
CA PRO A 272 6.92 -12.86 -3.26
C PRO A 272 6.96 -14.25 -2.63
N GLU A 273 6.90 -14.30 -1.31
CA GLU A 273 6.59 -15.48 -0.50
C GLU A 273 5.47 -15.12 0.48
N ILE A 274 4.65 -16.09 0.85
CA ILE A 274 3.75 -15.98 2.01
C ILE A 274 4.31 -16.86 3.11
N ILE A 275 4.39 -16.32 4.33
CA ILE A 275 4.91 -17.07 5.48
C ILE A 275 3.90 -17.08 6.63
N ASP A 276 4.02 -18.06 7.49
CA ASP A 276 3.41 -18.01 8.81
C ASP A 276 4.12 -16.93 9.65
N PRO A 277 3.43 -15.90 10.15
CA PRO A 277 4.09 -14.78 10.83
C PRO A 277 4.77 -15.16 12.15
N LYS A 278 4.37 -16.30 12.78
CA LYS A 278 4.93 -16.78 14.05
C LYS A 278 6.15 -17.69 13.84
N THR A 279 6.04 -18.62 12.90
CA THR A 279 7.09 -19.64 12.68
C THR A 279 8.08 -19.26 11.59
N GLY A 280 7.71 -18.37 10.67
CA GLY A 280 8.49 -18.04 9.47
C GLY A 280 8.43 -19.11 8.37
N ALA A 281 7.65 -20.17 8.55
CA ALA A 281 7.50 -21.22 7.54
C ALA A 281 6.80 -20.69 6.30
N VAL A 282 7.34 -21.02 5.11
CA VAL A 282 6.72 -20.65 3.83
C VAL A 282 5.43 -21.44 3.65
N LYS A 283 4.39 -20.75 3.22
CA LYS A 283 3.06 -21.30 2.95
C LYS A 283 2.83 -21.46 1.44
N PRO A 284 2.03 -22.45 1.04
CA PRO A 284 1.58 -22.58 -0.35
C PRO A 284 0.80 -21.36 -0.83
N ASP A 285 0.82 -21.13 -2.15
CA ASP A 285 -0.05 -20.15 -2.79
C ASP A 285 -1.53 -20.45 -2.44
N GLY A 286 -2.33 -19.40 -2.20
CA GLY A 286 -3.72 -19.49 -1.75
C GLY A 286 -3.89 -19.48 -0.22
N GLU A 287 -2.87 -19.81 0.56
CA GLU A 287 -2.92 -19.71 2.02
C GLU A 287 -2.63 -18.29 2.50
N PHE A 288 -3.34 -17.89 3.55
CA PHE A 288 -3.21 -16.57 4.17
C PHE A 288 -2.01 -16.52 5.12
N GLY A 289 -1.24 -15.43 5.06
CA GLY A 289 -0.07 -15.22 5.91
C GLY A 289 0.56 -13.84 5.72
N GLU A 290 1.79 -13.68 6.18
CA GLU A 290 2.58 -12.45 6.01
C GLU A 290 3.29 -12.48 4.65
N LEU A 291 3.17 -11.39 3.91
CA LEU A 291 3.91 -11.17 2.68
C LEU A 291 5.39 -10.91 2.97
N VAL A 292 6.24 -11.63 2.27
CA VAL A 292 7.69 -11.43 2.26
C VAL A 292 8.12 -11.13 0.84
N LEU A 293 9.02 -10.17 0.66
CA LEU A 293 9.49 -9.74 -0.66
C LEU A 293 11.01 -9.79 -0.75
N THR A 294 11.50 -10.30 -1.87
CA THR A 294 12.90 -10.18 -2.27
C THR A 294 13.00 -9.34 -3.54
N SER A 295 13.82 -8.27 -3.50
CA SER A 295 14.08 -7.47 -4.69
C SER A 295 15.07 -8.18 -5.60
N LEU A 296 14.74 -8.34 -6.89
CA LEU A 296 15.54 -9.10 -7.86
C LEU A 296 16.50 -8.22 -8.68
N THR A 297 16.24 -6.93 -8.75
CA THR A 297 16.96 -6.02 -9.66
C THR A 297 17.45 -4.74 -9.00
N LYS A 298 17.08 -4.47 -7.73
CA LYS A 298 17.53 -3.30 -7.02
C LYS A 298 19.02 -3.39 -6.70
N GLU A 299 19.77 -2.37 -7.11
CA GLU A 299 21.23 -2.34 -6.99
C GLU A 299 21.71 -1.75 -5.67
N ALA A 300 21.19 -0.55 -5.32
CA ALA A 300 21.75 0.23 -4.21
C ALA A 300 21.49 -0.41 -2.85
N LEU A 301 20.27 -0.87 -2.61
CA LEU A 301 19.86 -1.46 -1.34
C LEU A 301 18.92 -2.64 -1.62
N PRO A 302 19.46 -3.79 -2.05
CA PRO A 302 18.66 -4.99 -2.23
C PRO A 302 18.16 -5.51 -0.89
N VAL A 303 16.93 -6.00 -0.86
CA VAL A 303 16.36 -6.68 0.30
C VAL A 303 16.13 -8.14 -0.04
N ILE A 304 16.55 -9.02 0.87
CA ILE A 304 16.39 -10.47 0.76
C ILE A 304 15.37 -10.91 1.79
N ARG A 305 14.29 -11.56 1.36
CA ARG A 305 13.23 -12.06 2.22
C ARG A 305 12.76 -11.02 3.24
N TYR A 306 12.42 -9.82 2.75
CA TYR A 306 12.00 -8.73 3.63
C TYR A 306 10.60 -8.98 4.18
N ARG A 307 10.50 -9.06 5.49
CA ARG A 307 9.23 -9.17 6.21
C ARG A 307 8.49 -7.85 6.18
N THR A 308 7.38 -7.79 5.42
CA THR A 308 6.62 -6.54 5.24
C THR A 308 5.72 -6.23 6.43
N GLY A 309 5.29 -7.24 7.15
CA GLY A 309 4.23 -7.17 8.15
C GLY A 309 2.83 -7.17 7.53
N ASP A 310 2.69 -7.09 6.23
CA ASP A 310 1.39 -7.04 5.54
C ASP A 310 0.79 -8.43 5.40
N LEU A 311 -0.50 -8.56 5.71
CA LEU A 311 -1.23 -9.83 5.70
C LEU A 311 -2.06 -9.98 4.43
N THR A 312 -1.79 -11.05 3.69
CA THR A 312 -2.45 -11.36 2.41
C THR A 312 -2.24 -12.83 2.02
N ARG A 313 -2.61 -13.20 0.81
CA ARG A 313 -2.27 -14.48 0.16
C ARG A 313 -1.87 -14.26 -1.28
N LEU A 314 -1.07 -15.18 -1.84
CA LEU A 314 -0.76 -15.21 -3.26
C LEU A 314 -1.87 -15.96 -4.03
N LEU A 315 -2.25 -15.41 -5.17
CA LEU A 315 -3.27 -15.96 -6.06
C LEU A 315 -2.69 -16.09 -7.48
N PRO A 316 -3.23 -17.01 -8.31
CA PRO A 316 -2.85 -17.10 -9.73
C PRO A 316 -3.06 -15.78 -10.48
N GLY A 317 -2.30 -15.55 -11.53
CA GLY A 317 -2.52 -14.42 -12.44
C GLY A 317 -3.86 -14.49 -13.15
N THR A 318 -4.42 -13.33 -13.50
CA THR A 318 -5.68 -13.18 -14.25
C THR A 318 -5.48 -12.30 -15.47
N ALA A 319 -5.56 -10.98 -15.33
CA ALA A 319 -5.30 -10.03 -16.43
C ALA A 319 -3.84 -10.06 -16.91
N ARG A 320 -2.92 -10.52 -16.09
CA ARG A 320 -1.49 -10.74 -16.40
C ARG A 320 -1.09 -12.14 -15.93
N SER A 321 -0.01 -12.67 -16.50
CA SER A 321 0.53 -14.01 -16.15
C SER A 321 1.18 -14.04 -14.75
N MET A 322 1.59 -12.89 -14.23
CA MET A 322 2.21 -12.75 -12.93
C MET A 322 1.22 -13.03 -11.81
N ARG A 323 1.68 -13.66 -10.72
CA ARG A 323 0.85 -13.86 -9.52
C ARG A 323 0.39 -12.53 -8.96
N ARG A 324 -0.70 -12.57 -8.25
CA ARG A 324 -1.27 -11.40 -7.58
C ARG A 324 -1.41 -11.65 -6.09
N ILE A 325 -1.37 -10.58 -5.34
CA ILE A 325 -1.77 -10.61 -3.93
C ILE A 325 -3.25 -10.24 -3.82
N GLU A 326 -3.94 -10.89 -2.90
CA GLU A 326 -5.23 -10.40 -2.44
C GLU A 326 -5.05 -9.03 -1.79
N LYS A 327 -6.08 -8.21 -1.76
CA LYS A 327 -6.05 -6.91 -1.07
C LYS A 327 -5.52 -7.07 0.36
N ILE A 328 -4.62 -6.18 0.78
CA ILE A 328 -4.04 -6.24 2.13
C ILE A 328 -5.15 -6.10 3.17
N SER A 329 -5.34 -7.13 3.98
CA SER A 329 -6.38 -7.16 5.01
C SER A 329 -5.97 -6.43 6.29
N GLY A 330 -4.67 -6.22 6.51
CA GLY A 330 -4.12 -5.53 7.67
C GLY A 330 -2.62 -5.78 7.79
N ARG A 331 -2.04 -5.32 8.89
CA ARG A 331 -0.62 -5.49 9.21
C ARG A 331 -0.47 -6.20 10.54
N THR A 332 0.59 -6.99 10.68
CA THR A 332 0.90 -7.66 11.95
C THR A 332 1.19 -6.67 13.08
N ASP A 333 1.71 -5.47 12.76
CA ASP A 333 2.02 -4.39 13.71
C ASP A 333 0.85 -3.43 13.95
N ASP A 334 -0.19 -3.43 13.12
CA ASP A 334 -1.44 -2.67 13.32
C ASP A 334 -2.54 -3.51 13.97
N MET A 335 -2.27 -4.79 14.20
CA MET A 335 -3.21 -5.69 14.87
C MET A 335 -3.38 -5.30 16.34
N MET A 336 -4.60 -4.96 16.70
CA MET A 336 -4.99 -4.66 18.06
C MET A 336 -5.44 -5.95 18.76
N ILE A 337 -4.87 -6.25 19.93
CA ILE A 337 -5.41 -7.32 20.79
C ILE A 337 -6.30 -6.67 21.82
N VAL A 338 -7.60 -6.95 21.74
CA VAL A 338 -8.61 -6.40 22.66
C VAL A 338 -9.34 -7.57 23.33
N ARG A 339 -9.14 -7.75 24.63
CA ARG A 339 -9.74 -8.86 25.42
C ARG A 339 -9.50 -10.25 24.80
N GLY A 340 -8.28 -10.46 24.21
CA GLY A 340 -7.91 -11.73 23.59
C GLY A 340 -8.39 -11.91 22.14
N VAL A 341 -9.10 -10.93 21.58
CA VAL A 341 -9.53 -10.92 20.16
C VAL A 341 -8.58 -10.07 19.33
N ASN A 342 -8.15 -10.59 18.19
CA ASN A 342 -7.37 -9.84 17.20
C ASN A 342 -8.30 -8.97 16.36
N VAL A 343 -8.09 -7.68 16.37
CA VAL A 343 -8.90 -6.68 15.66
C VAL A 343 -8.02 -5.89 14.72
N PHE A 344 -8.46 -5.73 13.46
CA PHE A 344 -7.80 -4.88 12.48
C PHE A 344 -8.66 -3.65 12.16
N PRO A 345 -8.04 -2.47 11.96
CA PRO A 345 -8.78 -1.26 11.56
C PRO A 345 -9.65 -1.44 10.33
N THR A 346 -9.16 -2.21 9.36
CA THR A 346 -9.89 -2.51 8.10
C THR A 346 -11.19 -3.29 8.32
N GLN A 347 -11.25 -4.16 9.35
CA GLN A 347 -12.50 -4.85 9.67
C GLN A 347 -13.55 -3.88 10.21
N ILE A 348 -13.13 -2.91 11.01
CA ILE A 348 -14.03 -1.86 11.50
C ILE A 348 -14.46 -0.94 10.34
N GLU A 349 -13.55 -0.58 9.44
CA GLU A 349 -13.83 0.22 8.25
C GLU A 349 -14.88 -0.43 7.35
N GLU A 350 -14.75 -1.72 7.09
CA GLU A 350 -15.70 -2.48 6.28
C GLU A 350 -17.13 -2.42 6.88
N LEU A 351 -17.24 -2.62 8.20
CA LEU A 351 -18.53 -2.61 8.89
C LEU A 351 -19.15 -1.21 8.93
N LEU A 352 -18.36 -0.17 9.26
CA LEU A 352 -18.89 1.19 9.36
C LEU A 352 -19.41 1.75 8.03
N LEU A 353 -18.80 1.38 6.92
CA LEU A 353 -19.20 1.85 5.59
C LEU A 353 -20.51 1.19 5.10
N HIS A 354 -20.95 0.09 5.73
CA HIS A 354 -22.27 -0.48 5.49
C HIS A 354 -23.39 0.21 6.25
N VAL A 355 -23.08 1.09 7.24
CA VAL A 355 -24.08 1.87 7.96
C VAL A 355 -24.32 3.21 7.23
N PRO A 356 -25.47 3.41 6.60
CA PRO A 356 -25.68 4.54 5.66
C PRO A 356 -25.49 5.93 6.26
N ALA A 357 -25.79 6.11 7.56
CA ALA A 357 -25.68 7.37 8.26
C ALA A 357 -24.23 7.73 8.69
N LEU A 358 -23.28 6.79 8.55
CA LEU A 358 -21.89 6.98 8.93
C LEU A 358 -21.00 7.26 7.72
N SER A 359 -19.89 7.97 7.94
CA SER A 359 -18.89 8.29 6.91
C SER A 359 -17.65 7.41 7.03
N GLY A 360 -16.76 7.41 6.01
CA GLY A 360 -15.45 6.74 6.05
C GLY A 360 -14.41 7.44 6.95
N HIS A 361 -14.77 8.52 7.65
CA HIS A 361 -13.89 9.22 8.58
C HIS A 361 -14.09 8.70 10.00
N TYR A 362 -13.12 7.90 10.44
CA TYR A 362 -13.18 7.26 11.76
C TYR A 362 -11.81 7.18 12.42
N GLN A 363 -11.83 6.96 13.74
CA GLN A 363 -10.65 6.74 14.56
C GLN A 363 -10.98 5.70 15.65
N ILE A 364 -10.03 4.82 15.92
CA ILE A 364 -10.14 3.79 16.95
C ILE A 364 -9.32 4.24 18.15
N VAL A 365 -9.93 4.31 19.30
CA VAL A 365 -9.26 4.65 20.55
C VAL A 365 -9.22 3.42 21.45
N LEU A 366 -8.02 2.97 21.78
CA LEU A 366 -7.81 1.92 22.77
C LEU A 366 -7.47 2.55 24.10
N SER A 367 -8.16 2.15 25.14
CA SER A 367 -7.89 2.54 26.52
C SER A 367 -7.95 1.33 27.45
N ARG A 368 -7.58 1.51 28.72
CA ARG A 368 -7.70 0.45 29.72
C ARG A 368 -8.36 1.01 30.98
N GLU A 369 -9.49 0.45 31.34
CA GLU A 369 -10.16 0.73 32.57
C GLU A 369 -9.99 -0.45 33.56
N GLY A 370 -9.30 -0.19 34.68
CA GLY A 370 -8.93 -1.25 35.60
C GLY A 370 -8.07 -2.33 34.95
N ARG A 371 -8.64 -3.50 34.72
CA ARG A 371 -7.96 -4.66 34.08
C ARG A 371 -8.43 -4.98 32.67
N LEU A 372 -9.43 -4.26 32.16
CA LEU A 372 -10.06 -4.55 30.89
C LEU A 372 -9.72 -3.48 29.84
N ASP A 373 -9.33 -3.94 28.66
CA ASP A 373 -9.15 -3.08 27.51
C ASP A 373 -10.51 -2.63 26.97
N GLN A 374 -10.62 -1.34 26.68
CA GLN A 374 -11.77 -0.71 26.03
C GLN A 374 -11.44 -0.40 24.57
N LEU A 375 -12.40 -0.71 23.72
CA LEU A 375 -12.38 -0.36 22.30
C LEU A 375 -13.45 0.71 22.06
N GLU A 376 -13.04 1.90 21.67
CA GLU A 376 -13.94 2.96 21.22
C GLU A 376 -13.72 3.23 19.74
N VAL A 377 -14.80 3.31 18.97
CA VAL A 377 -14.80 3.74 17.57
C VAL A 377 -15.45 5.12 17.51
N GLN A 378 -14.65 6.14 17.24
CA GLN A 378 -15.11 7.48 16.95
C GLN A 378 -15.32 7.59 15.45
N VAL A 379 -16.51 7.94 14.99
CA VAL A 379 -16.86 8.00 13.56
C VAL A 379 -17.72 9.23 13.30
N GLU A 380 -17.53 9.87 12.17
CA GLU A 380 -18.35 11.03 11.79
C GLU A 380 -19.67 10.59 11.14
N ALA A 381 -20.73 11.33 11.40
CA ALA A 381 -21.94 11.24 10.61
C ALA A 381 -21.65 11.62 9.15
N ARG A 382 -22.37 11.04 8.20
CA ARG A 382 -22.19 11.32 6.76
C ARG A 382 -22.51 12.78 6.41
N SER A 383 -23.48 13.36 7.10
CA SER A 383 -23.82 14.79 6.97
C SER A 383 -24.37 15.33 8.29
N SER A 384 -24.39 16.66 8.42
CA SER A 384 -25.00 17.32 9.58
C SER A 384 -26.51 17.05 9.68
N ALA A 385 -27.20 16.80 8.58
CA ALA A 385 -28.61 16.45 8.57
C ALA A 385 -28.88 15.05 9.16
N GLU A 386 -27.91 14.11 8.96
CA GLU A 386 -28.01 12.73 9.45
C GLU A 386 -27.47 12.53 10.86
N LEU A 387 -26.85 13.55 11.48
CA LEU A 387 -26.16 13.43 12.76
C LEU A 387 -27.05 12.86 13.88
N ASN A 388 -28.32 13.29 13.95
CA ASN A 388 -29.23 12.79 14.99
C ASN A 388 -29.60 11.32 14.75
N GLU A 389 -29.83 10.91 13.53
CA GLU A 389 -30.08 9.51 13.13
C GLU A 389 -28.86 8.65 13.38
N ALA A 390 -27.69 9.11 12.96
CA ALA A 390 -26.42 8.44 13.19
C ALA A 390 -26.15 8.20 14.68
N ARG A 391 -26.46 9.18 15.53
CA ARG A 391 -26.34 9.05 17.00
C ARG A 391 -27.40 8.13 17.63
N ALA A 392 -28.61 8.15 17.09
CA ALA A 392 -29.73 7.38 17.66
C ALA A 392 -29.70 5.90 17.25
N HIS A 393 -29.28 5.60 16.03
CA HIS A 393 -29.37 4.27 15.44
C HIS A 393 -28.03 3.77 14.87
N GLY A 394 -27.28 4.61 14.16
CA GLY A 394 -26.04 4.21 13.51
C GLY A 394 -24.95 3.76 14.49
N ALA A 395 -24.89 4.36 15.69
CA ALA A 395 -23.94 3.94 16.73
C ALA A 395 -24.24 2.52 17.24
N ASP A 396 -25.50 2.22 17.54
CA ASP A 396 -25.92 0.90 18.03
C ASP A 396 -25.79 -0.16 16.95
N GLU A 397 -26.13 0.16 15.70
CA GLU A 397 -25.97 -0.71 14.53
C GLU A 397 -24.50 -1.10 14.34
N LEU A 398 -23.58 -0.13 14.29
CA LEU A 398 -22.16 -0.41 14.16
C LEU A 398 -21.61 -1.21 15.34
N ALA A 399 -22.00 -0.87 16.58
CA ALA A 399 -21.60 -1.61 17.78
C ALA A 399 -22.06 -3.07 17.73
N HIS A 400 -23.28 -3.32 17.23
CA HIS A 400 -23.82 -4.65 17.02
C HIS A 400 -23.03 -5.42 15.96
N GLU A 401 -22.77 -4.81 14.81
CA GLU A 401 -21.99 -5.42 13.72
C GLU A 401 -20.56 -5.78 14.14
N ILE A 402 -19.88 -4.88 14.89
CA ILE A 402 -18.56 -5.17 15.46
C ILE A 402 -18.63 -6.38 16.39
N LYS A 403 -19.65 -6.43 17.24
CA LYS A 403 -19.79 -7.54 18.19
C LYS A 403 -20.11 -8.86 17.51
N SER A 404 -20.99 -8.85 16.53
CA SER A 404 -21.42 -10.07 15.82
C SER A 404 -20.35 -10.62 14.89
N THR A 405 -19.62 -9.75 14.20
CA THR A 405 -18.65 -10.13 13.16
C THR A 405 -17.24 -10.34 13.72
N ILE A 406 -16.76 -9.42 14.59
CA ILE A 406 -15.40 -9.46 15.12
C ILE A 406 -15.34 -10.17 16.49
N GLY A 407 -16.46 -10.20 17.22
CA GLY A 407 -16.56 -10.85 18.53
C GLY A 407 -16.16 -9.97 19.71
N VAL A 408 -15.88 -8.68 19.51
CA VAL A 408 -15.50 -7.72 20.56
C VAL A 408 -16.57 -6.65 20.72
N SER A 409 -16.87 -6.25 21.97
CA SER A 409 -17.77 -5.12 22.21
C SER A 409 -17.01 -3.81 22.06
N ALA A 410 -17.56 -2.86 21.31
CA ALA A 410 -17.02 -1.52 21.14
C ALA A 410 -18.00 -0.46 21.63
N LEU A 411 -17.48 0.63 22.16
CA LEU A 411 -18.22 1.89 22.30
C LEU A 411 -18.16 2.61 20.95
N VAL A 412 -19.28 3.05 20.42
CA VAL A 412 -19.31 3.86 19.20
C VAL A 412 -19.75 5.28 19.55
N THR A 413 -18.88 6.23 19.24
CA THR A 413 -19.11 7.67 19.46
C THR A 413 -19.27 8.37 18.12
N VAL A 414 -20.49 8.85 17.82
CA VAL A 414 -20.75 9.56 16.57
C VAL A 414 -20.50 11.06 16.75
N LEU A 415 -19.57 11.54 15.94
CA LEU A 415 -19.13 12.93 15.86
C LEU A 415 -19.83 13.67 14.71
N ALA A 416 -19.85 15.00 14.78
CA ALA A 416 -20.30 15.80 13.64
C ALA A 416 -19.27 15.74 12.49
N PRO A 417 -19.68 15.99 11.25
CA PRO A 417 -18.76 16.09 10.12
C PRO A 417 -17.61 17.07 10.37
N ALA A 418 -16.40 16.70 9.99
CA ALA A 418 -15.14 17.44 10.15
C ALA A 418 -14.62 17.60 11.60
N GLU A 419 -15.12 16.85 12.57
CA GLU A 419 -14.57 16.82 13.95
C GLU A 419 -13.32 15.92 14.07
N ILE A 420 -13.15 14.91 13.21
CA ILE A 420 -11.93 14.12 13.14
C ILE A 420 -10.88 14.85 12.29
N GLU A 421 -9.68 15.01 12.82
CA GLU A 421 -8.57 15.67 12.13
C GLU A 421 -8.26 14.97 10.79
N ARG A 422 -8.26 15.73 9.70
CA ARG A 422 -7.94 15.23 8.36
C ARG A 422 -6.43 15.10 8.17
N SER A 423 -5.99 13.96 7.69
CA SER A 423 -4.59 13.76 7.29
C SER A 423 -4.41 14.13 5.82
N ALA A 424 -3.35 14.86 5.51
CA ALA A 424 -2.94 15.14 4.13
C ALA A 424 -2.25 13.94 3.44
N GLY A 425 -2.20 12.80 4.12
CA GLY A 425 -1.57 11.56 3.66
C GLY A 425 -2.29 10.36 4.26
N LYS A 426 -1.53 9.45 4.87
CA LYS A 426 -2.10 8.27 5.54
C LYS A 426 -2.95 8.67 6.75
N ALA A 427 -4.15 8.12 6.85
CA ALA A 427 -5.01 8.34 8.01
C ALA A 427 -4.41 7.68 9.27
N LYS A 428 -4.44 8.39 10.39
CA LYS A 428 -4.08 7.84 11.69
C LYS A 428 -5.32 7.18 12.29
N ARG A 429 -5.50 5.90 12.00
CA ARG A 429 -6.70 5.14 12.38
C ARG A 429 -6.73 4.71 13.83
N VAL A 430 -5.59 4.55 14.51
CA VAL A 430 -5.51 4.01 15.86
C VAL A 430 -4.80 4.96 16.80
N ILE A 431 -5.43 5.23 17.95
CA ILE A 431 -4.86 5.91 19.11
C ILE A 431 -4.84 4.92 20.27
N ASP A 432 -3.68 4.40 20.61
CA ASP A 432 -3.51 3.52 21.76
C ASP A 432 -3.09 4.34 22.99
N ARG A 433 -4.02 4.47 23.94
CA ARG A 433 -3.84 5.18 25.22
C ARG A 433 -3.55 4.22 26.38
N ARG A 434 -3.42 2.92 26.10
CA ARG A 434 -3.10 1.95 27.14
C ARG A 434 -1.69 2.20 27.69
N PRO A 435 -1.45 1.97 29.00
CA PRO A 435 -0.10 2.05 29.55
C PRO A 435 0.85 1.14 28.78
N LYS A 436 1.99 1.67 28.35
CA LYS A 436 3.06 0.84 27.77
C LYS A 436 3.63 -0.04 28.89
N THR A 437 3.46 -1.33 28.76
CA THR A 437 4.08 -2.33 29.64
C THR A 437 5.56 -2.46 29.34
#